data_035a41873e715f7e494b8299dc1f3b1a
#
_entry.id   035a41873e715f7e494b8299dc1f3b1a
#
_cell.length_a   1.000
_cell.length_b   1.000
_cell.length_c   1.000
_cell.angle_alpha   90.00
_cell.angle_beta   90.00
_cell.angle_gamma   90.00
#
_symmetry.space_group_name_H-M   'P 1'
#
loop_
_entity.id
_entity.type
_entity.pdbx_description
1 polymer ?
#
loop_
_entity_poly.entity_id
_entity_poly.type
_entity_poly.pdbx_seq_one_letter_code
_entity_poly.pdbx_strand_id
1 'polypeptide(L)'
;MIRTGQYAELGNGIRLHYASVGVPGARPILFLHGFPEYWGAWEDVLPFFADGWHAVAPDLRGFNLSSQPPEVTAYRGRELIGDFEQFSELMQWKRLTVVAHDWGGAAGWQWAIAHPERVENLVILNSPHPIPFARDLERDPVQQSASAYMNWLRTPGSEGALMKHDCRALESFFLAMQRHDRPWYTPERAARYREVWARGLTGALNYYRASPLHPPEPGGAPLPRLDPAQFRVRVPTLVLWGEADRALPVRLLEGLDELIDELTIERLPDATHWLAHEEPQRVALAIRAFCGAS
;
A
#
# COMPACT_ATOMS: atom_id res chain seq x y z
N MET A 1 -17.27 -11.12 11.74
CA MET A 1 -16.17 -10.94 12.72
C MET A 1 -14.84 -11.14 12.01
N ILE A 2 -13.84 -10.27 12.26
CA ILE A 2 -12.48 -10.43 11.68
C ILE A 2 -11.78 -11.59 12.38
N ARG A 3 -11.26 -12.52 11.59
CA ARG A 3 -10.40 -13.61 12.06
C ARG A 3 -8.95 -13.16 11.92
N THR A 4 -8.19 -13.23 13.00
CA THR A 4 -6.77 -12.84 13.07
C THR A 4 -5.90 -14.04 13.45
N GLY A 5 -4.57 -13.86 13.47
CA GLY A 5 -3.63 -14.91 13.90
C GLY A 5 -3.50 -16.06 12.90
N GLN A 6 -3.84 -15.83 11.64
CA GLN A 6 -3.69 -16.78 10.55
C GLN A 6 -2.33 -16.59 9.86
N TYR A 7 -1.75 -17.68 9.37
CA TYR A 7 -0.44 -17.66 8.71
C TYR A 7 -0.48 -18.48 7.41
N ALA A 8 0.26 -17.99 6.42
CA ALA A 8 0.53 -18.67 5.17
C ALA A 8 2.04 -18.86 5.01
N GLU A 9 2.47 -20.12 4.87
CA GLU A 9 3.86 -20.46 4.58
C GLU A 9 4.05 -20.50 3.07
N LEU A 10 4.81 -19.56 2.52
CA LEU A 10 5.07 -19.48 1.09
C LEU A 10 6.25 -20.36 0.68
N GLY A 11 6.25 -20.85 -0.56
CA GLY A 11 7.29 -21.73 -1.10
C GLY A 11 8.68 -21.08 -1.18
N ASN A 12 8.76 -19.74 -1.13
CA ASN A 12 10.00 -18.97 -1.11
C ASN A 12 10.58 -18.77 0.32
N GLY A 13 10.02 -19.43 1.33
CA GLY A 13 10.46 -19.36 2.73
C GLY A 13 9.91 -18.15 3.50
N ILE A 14 9.02 -17.37 2.91
CA ILE A 14 8.31 -16.28 3.57
C ILE A 14 7.06 -16.82 4.24
N ARG A 15 6.84 -16.43 5.48
CA ARG A 15 5.59 -16.62 6.20
C ARG A 15 4.85 -15.29 6.28
N LEU A 16 3.62 -15.24 5.79
CA LEU A 16 2.74 -14.08 5.94
C LEU A 16 1.70 -14.33 7.03
N HIS A 17 1.63 -13.43 8.00
CA HIS A 17 0.50 -13.31 8.90
C HIS A 17 -0.62 -12.56 8.20
N TYR A 18 -1.89 -12.92 8.45
CA TYR A 18 -3.01 -12.21 7.84
C TYR A 18 -4.28 -12.23 8.71
N ALA A 19 -5.14 -11.25 8.44
CA ALA A 19 -6.51 -11.19 8.92
C ALA A 19 -7.48 -11.46 7.78
N SER A 20 -8.68 -11.98 8.09
CA SER A 20 -9.69 -12.26 7.08
C SER A 20 -11.12 -12.08 7.58
N VAL A 21 -12.03 -11.80 6.64
CA VAL A 21 -13.49 -11.86 6.85
C VAL A 21 -14.15 -12.60 5.70
N GLY A 22 -15.41 -12.96 5.89
CA GLY A 22 -16.19 -13.67 4.88
C GLY A 22 -15.91 -15.17 4.85
N VAL A 23 -16.14 -15.82 3.72
CA VAL A 23 -16.14 -17.28 3.60
C VAL A 23 -15.13 -17.74 2.55
N PRO A 24 -14.23 -18.68 2.87
CA PRO A 24 -13.36 -19.30 1.86
C PRO A 24 -14.18 -19.85 0.68
N GLY A 25 -13.70 -19.60 -0.55
CA GLY A 25 -14.39 -19.98 -1.77
C GLY A 25 -15.39 -18.96 -2.30
N ALA A 26 -15.72 -17.90 -1.55
CA ALA A 26 -16.44 -16.74 -2.06
C ALA A 26 -15.50 -15.85 -2.90
N ARG A 27 -16.04 -14.76 -3.47
CA ARG A 27 -15.30 -13.83 -4.33
C ARG A 27 -14.03 -13.30 -3.63
N PRO A 28 -12.83 -13.53 -4.17
CA PRO A 28 -11.59 -13.19 -3.49
C PRO A 28 -11.26 -11.71 -3.61
N ILE A 29 -10.82 -11.11 -2.49
CA ILE A 29 -10.32 -9.74 -2.44
C ILE A 29 -9.16 -9.63 -1.47
N LEU A 30 -8.06 -9.05 -1.91
CA LEU A 30 -6.81 -8.90 -1.16
C LEU A 30 -6.55 -7.43 -0.87
N PHE A 31 -6.31 -7.10 0.41
CA PHE A 31 -6.07 -5.76 0.90
C PHE A 31 -4.60 -5.59 1.29
N LEU A 32 -3.86 -4.73 0.58
CA LEU A 32 -2.43 -4.49 0.77
C LEU A 32 -2.21 -3.13 1.42
N HIS A 33 -1.65 -3.13 2.63
CA HIS A 33 -1.35 -1.90 3.39
C HIS A 33 -0.03 -1.26 2.97
N GLY A 34 0.26 -0.08 3.51
CA GLY A 34 1.52 0.62 3.31
C GLY A 34 2.34 0.85 4.57
N PHE A 35 3.24 1.83 4.51
CA PHE A 35 4.10 2.23 5.63
C PHE A 35 3.46 3.38 6.42
N PRO A 36 3.52 3.40 7.75
CA PRO A 36 4.13 2.40 8.64
C PRO A 36 3.10 1.45 9.27
N GLU A 37 2.21 0.90 8.47
CA GLU A 37 1.01 0.18 8.88
C GLU A 37 1.19 -1.37 8.91
N TYR A 38 0.09 -2.07 9.07
CA TYR A 38 -0.06 -3.52 9.07
C TYR A 38 -1.49 -3.85 8.62
N TRP A 39 -1.93 -5.11 8.63
CA TRP A 39 -3.30 -5.48 8.22
C TRP A 39 -4.39 -4.62 8.90
N GLY A 40 -4.11 -4.08 10.09
CA GLY A 40 -5.02 -3.20 10.84
C GLY A 40 -5.38 -1.89 10.14
N ALA A 41 -4.66 -1.49 9.08
CA ALA A 41 -5.06 -0.40 8.18
C ALA A 41 -6.47 -0.61 7.61
N TRP A 42 -6.88 -1.87 7.52
CA TRP A 42 -8.13 -2.29 6.90
C TRP A 42 -9.21 -2.72 7.91
N GLU A 43 -8.95 -2.59 9.23
CA GLU A 43 -9.86 -3.11 10.27
C GLU A 43 -11.27 -2.53 10.19
N ASP A 44 -11.41 -1.26 9.78
CA ASP A 44 -12.71 -0.59 9.64
C ASP A 44 -13.37 -0.82 8.27
N VAL A 45 -12.59 -1.24 7.26
CA VAL A 45 -13.07 -1.53 5.89
C VAL A 45 -13.50 -2.98 5.76
N LEU A 46 -12.73 -3.93 6.30
CA LEU A 46 -12.95 -5.36 6.17
C LEU A 46 -14.38 -5.82 6.53
N PRO A 47 -15.04 -5.30 7.59
CA PRO A 47 -16.39 -5.74 7.97
C PRO A 47 -17.43 -5.60 6.85
N PHE A 48 -17.26 -4.66 5.92
CA PHE A 48 -18.16 -4.46 4.78
C PHE A 48 -18.06 -5.58 3.73
N PHE A 49 -17.06 -6.46 3.83
CA PHE A 49 -16.82 -7.59 2.94
C PHE A 49 -17.10 -8.94 3.60
N ALA A 50 -17.84 -8.96 4.72
CA ALA A 50 -18.18 -10.19 5.43
C ALA A 50 -19.12 -11.11 4.64
N ASP A 51 -19.97 -10.54 3.80
CA ASP A 51 -20.96 -11.28 3.01
C ASP A 51 -20.60 -11.24 1.51
N GLY A 52 -20.58 -12.44 0.90
CA GLY A 52 -20.33 -12.61 -0.54
C GLY A 52 -18.85 -12.55 -0.94
N TRP A 53 -17.93 -12.31 0.00
CA TRP A 53 -16.50 -12.20 -0.25
C TRP A 53 -15.67 -13.13 0.62
N HIS A 54 -14.47 -13.42 0.14
CA HIS A 54 -13.36 -13.91 0.95
C HIS A 54 -12.31 -12.78 0.96
N ALA A 55 -12.43 -11.90 1.95
CA ALA A 55 -11.58 -10.71 2.06
C ALA A 55 -10.42 -11.00 3.03
N VAL A 56 -9.20 -10.76 2.55
CA VAL A 56 -7.97 -11.05 3.28
C VAL A 56 -7.04 -9.83 3.25
N ALA A 57 -6.46 -9.52 4.41
CA ALA A 57 -5.47 -8.47 4.57
C ALA A 57 -4.21 -9.08 5.24
N PRO A 58 -3.14 -9.34 4.49
CA PRO A 58 -1.87 -9.78 5.07
C PRO A 58 -1.11 -8.60 5.69
N ASP A 59 -0.29 -8.90 6.68
CA ASP A 59 0.89 -8.10 6.95
C ASP A 59 1.88 -8.38 5.82
N LEU A 60 2.28 -7.35 5.10
CA LEU A 60 3.24 -7.52 4.01
C LEU A 60 4.59 -8.00 4.57
N ARG A 61 5.39 -8.67 3.73
CA ARG A 61 6.79 -9.01 4.07
C ARG A 61 7.47 -7.78 4.69
N GLY A 62 8.17 -7.96 5.80
CA GLY A 62 8.86 -6.87 6.49
C GLY A 62 8.04 -6.12 7.54
N PHE A 63 6.77 -6.50 7.72
CA PHE A 63 5.86 -5.84 8.67
C PHE A 63 5.32 -6.82 9.70
N ASN A 64 5.13 -6.31 10.93
CA ASN A 64 4.43 -6.94 12.05
C ASN A 64 4.86 -8.40 12.28
N LEU A 65 3.93 -9.35 12.08
CA LEU A 65 4.11 -10.77 12.37
C LEU A 65 4.55 -11.59 11.13
N SER A 66 4.67 -10.95 9.97
CA SER A 66 5.21 -11.58 8.76
C SER A 66 6.73 -11.64 8.79
N SER A 67 7.32 -12.51 7.97
CA SER A 67 8.77 -12.63 7.81
C SER A 67 9.43 -11.30 7.46
N GLN A 68 10.55 -11.02 8.09
CA GLN A 68 11.32 -9.78 7.94
C GLN A 68 12.76 -10.06 7.50
N PRO A 69 13.02 -10.48 6.24
CA PRO A 69 14.37 -10.67 5.75
C PRO A 69 15.21 -9.40 5.93
N PRO A 70 16.46 -9.46 6.38
CA PRO A 70 17.27 -8.27 6.61
C PRO A 70 17.83 -7.65 5.32
N GLU A 71 17.90 -8.42 4.23
CA GLU A 71 18.50 -8.01 2.97
C GLU A 71 17.57 -7.04 2.20
N VAL A 72 18.11 -5.91 1.78
CA VAL A 72 17.40 -4.91 0.95
C VAL A 72 16.85 -5.53 -0.33
N THR A 73 17.61 -6.45 -0.95
CA THR A 73 17.21 -7.10 -2.21
C THR A 73 15.95 -7.95 -2.09
N ALA A 74 15.61 -8.41 -0.87
CA ALA A 74 14.39 -9.16 -0.59
C ALA A 74 13.10 -8.31 -0.73
N TYR A 75 13.23 -6.98 -0.88
CA TYR A 75 12.09 -6.04 -0.97
C TYR A 75 11.96 -5.41 -2.37
N ARG A 76 12.62 -5.99 -3.37
CA ARG A 76 12.41 -5.59 -4.77
C ARG A 76 10.99 -5.97 -5.23
N GLY A 77 10.43 -5.20 -6.15
CA GLY A 77 9.05 -5.41 -6.62
C GLY A 77 8.74 -6.85 -7.04
N ARG A 78 9.67 -7.52 -7.75
CA ARG A 78 9.51 -8.93 -8.14
C ARG A 78 9.35 -9.89 -6.96
N GLU A 79 10.02 -9.61 -5.83
CA GLU A 79 9.95 -10.45 -4.63
C GLU A 79 8.59 -10.27 -3.93
N LEU A 80 8.08 -9.02 -3.91
CA LEU A 80 6.76 -8.71 -3.36
C LEU A 80 5.64 -9.32 -4.21
N ILE A 81 5.75 -9.22 -5.54
CA ILE A 81 4.82 -9.87 -6.47
C ILE A 81 4.85 -11.39 -6.28
N GLY A 82 6.05 -11.97 -6.13
CA GLY A 82 6.21 -13.40 -5.87
C GLY A 82 5.48 -13.87 -4.61
N ASP A 83 5.43 -13.04 -3.56
CA ASP A 83 4.63 -13.34 -2.36
C ASP A 83 3.13 -13.36 -2.68
N PHE A 84 2.64 -12.37 -3.44
CA PHE A 84 1.21 -12.30 -3.77
C PHE A 84 0.77 -13.45 -4.67
N GLU A 85 1.61 -13.85 -5.64
CA GLU A 85 1.35 -15.01 -6.48
C GLU A 85 1.24 -16.28 -5.63
N GLN A 86 2.25 -16.59 -4.81
CA GLN A 86 2.26 -17.77 -3.97
C GLN A 86 1.15 -17.76 -2.91
N PHE A 87 0.86 -16.58 -2.33
CA PHE A 87 -0.24 -16.42 -1.40
C PHE A 87 -1.59 -16.71 -2.07
N SER A 88 -1.82 -16.16 -3.28
CA SER A 88 -3.05 -16.40 -4.01
C SER A 88 -3.19 -17.86 -4.47
N GLU A 89 -2.09 -18.55 -4.78
CA GLU A 89 -2.08 -19.99 -5.06
C GLU A 89 -2.48 -20.83 -3.84
N LEU A 90 -1.91 -20.54 -2.66
CA LEU A 90 -2.29 -21.19 -1.40
C LEU A 90 -3.77 -20.98 -1.07
N MET A 91 -4.32 -19.80 -1.36
CA MET A 91 -5.74 -19.49 -1.20
C MET A 91 -6.62 -20.09 -2.31
N GLN A 92 -6.02 -20.74 -3.33
CA GLN A 92 -6.69 -21.29 -4.52
C GLN A 92 -7.44 -20.23 -5.34
N TRP A 93 -6.92 -19.00 -5.37
CA TRP A 93 -7.47 -17.90 -6.13
C TRP A 93 -6.85 -17.85 -7.53
N LYS A 94 -7.66 -18.05 -8.56
CA LYS A 94 -7.22 -17.92 -9.96
C LYS A 94 -7.10 -16.44 -10.38
N ARG A 95 -8.13 -15.68 -10.05
CA ARG A 95 -8.20 -14.23 -10.23
C ARG A 95 -8.79 -13.61 -8.97
N LEU A 96 -8.42 -12.38 -8.67
CA LEU A 96 -8.87 -11.69 -7.46
C LEU A 96 -8.93 -10.18 -7.67
N THR A 97 -9.74 -9.50 -6.86
CA THR A 97 -9.66 -8.05 -6.71
C THR A 97 -8.50 -7.70 -5.77
N VAL A 98 -7.67 -6.74 -6.17
CA VAL A 98 -6.57 -6.20 -5.36
C VAL A 98 -6.96 -4.80 -4.91
N VAL A 99 -6.98 -4.55 -3.61
CA VAL A 99 -7.16 -3.22 -2.99
C VAL A 99 -5.87 -2.86 -2.29
N ALA A 100 -5.27 -1.72 -2.63
CA ALA A 100 -3.92 -1.46 -2.21
C ALA A 100 -3.68 0.03 -1.90
N HIS A 101 -2.95 0.31 -0.82
CA HIS A 101 -2.63 1.63 -0.31
C HIS A 101 -1.13 1.81 -0.19
N ASP A 102 -0.60 3.01 -0.47
CA ASP A 102 0.80 3.42 -0.28
C ASP A 102 1.79 2.40 -0.89
N TRP A 103 2.70 1.78 -0.10
CA TRP A 103 3.63 0.73 -0.58
C TRP A 103 2.92 -0.53 -1.06
N GLY A 104 1.80 -0.90 -0.44
CA GLY A 104 0.93 -1.95 -0.97
C GLY A 104 0.41 -1.60 -2.36
N GLY A 105 0.07 -0.32 -2.59
CA GLY A 105 -0.34 0.19 -3.88
C GLY A 105 0.79 0.18 -4.91
N ALA A 106 2.02 0.56 -4.52
CA ALA A 106 3.19 0.48 -5.39
C ALA A 106 3.45 -0.95 -5.87
N ALA A 107 3.25 -1.95 -5.00
CA ALA A 107 3.34 -3.36 -5.36
C ALA A 107 2.11 -3.84 -6.15
N GLY A 108 0.91 -3.35 -5.82
CA GLY A 108 -0.34 -3.65 -6.53
C GLY A 108 -0.32 -3.19 -7.99
N TRP A 109 0.17 -1.97 -8.25
CA TRP A 109 0.41 -1.49 -9.62
C TRP A 109 1.32 -2.44 -10.41
N GLN A 110 2.48 -2.79 -9.84
CA GLN A 110 3.44 -3.67 -10.48
C GLN A 110 2.86 -5.07 -10.74
N TRP A 111 2.08 -5.60 -9.80
CA TRP A 111 1.44 -6.90 -9.97
C TRP A 111 0.41 -6.89 -11.10
N ALA A 112 -0.48 -5.90 -11.13
CA ALA A 112 -1.48 -5.78 -12.19
C ALA A 112 -0.86 -5.55 -13.59
N ILE A 113 0.28 -4.87 -13.66
CA ILE A 113 1.04 -4.67 -14.91
C ILE A 113 1.70 -5.97 -15.37
N ALA A 114 2.34 -6.70 -14.44
CA ALA A 114 3.10 -7.91 -14.77
C ALA A 114 2.21 -9.13 -15.00
N HIS A 115 1.08 -9.24 -14.27
CA HIS A 115 0.19 -10.40 -14.24
C HIS A 115 -1.29 -9.99 -14.37
N PRO A 116 -1.69 -9.33 -15.49
CA PRO A 116 -3.07 -8.88 -15.67
C PRO A 116 -4.08 -10.04 -15.67
N GLU A 117 -3.64 -11.27 -15.98
CA GLU A 117 -4.48 -12.48 -15.94
C GLU A 117 -4.83 -12.90 -14.51
N ARG A 118 -4.09 -12.43 -13.50
CA ARG A 118 -4.32 -12.75 -12.09
C ARG A 118 -5.23 -11.74 -11.40
N VAL A 119 -5.21 -10.49 -11.86
CA VAL A 119 -5.96 -9.38 -11.26
C VAL A 119 -7.26 -9.17 -12.01
N GLU A 120 -8.40 -9.33 -11.31
CA GLU A 120 -9.74 -9.08 -11.85
C GLU A 120 -10.05 -7.59 -11.87
N ASN A 121 -9.82 -6.93 -10.74
CA ASN A 121 -9.95 -5.49 -10.57
C ASN A 121 -8.81 -4.97 -9.71
N LEU A 122 -8.31 -3.80 -10.03
CA LEU A 122 -7.33 -3.10 -9.22
C LEU A 122 -7.98 -1.87 -8.57
N VAL A 123 -7.86 -1.74 -7.26
CA VAL A 123 -8.31 -0.56 -6.52
C VAL A 123 -7.11 0.03 -5.79
N ILE A 124 -6.81 1.28 -6.09
CA ILE A 124 -5.66 1.98 -5.51
C ILE A 124 -6.15 3.14 -4.64
N LEU A 125 -5.66 3.20 -3.43
CA LEU A 125 -5.86 4.29 -2.49
C LEU A 125 -4.53 5.04 -2.31
N ASN A 126 -4.50 6.32 -2.61
CA ASN A 126 -3.32 7.21 -2.42
C ASN A 126 -1.98 6.49 -2.61
N SER A 127 -1.77 5.95 -3.81
CA SER A 127 -0.49 5.38 -4.21
C SER A 127 -0.24 5.69 -5.69
N PRO A 128 0.88 6.32 -6.04
CA PRO A 128 1.10 6.81 -7.38
C PRO A 128 1.46 5.67 -8.33
N HIS A 129 0.98 5.78 -9.56
CA HIS A 129 1.48 4.97 -10.66
C HIS A 129 2.96 5.33 -10.92
N PRO A 130 3.85 4.36 -11.23
CA PRO A 130 5.29 4.61 -11.36
C PRO A 130 5.67 5.71 -12.37
N ILE A 131 4.93 5.87 -13.47
CA ILE A 131 5.25 6.86 -14.52
C ILE A 131 5.05 8.30 -14.03
N PRO A 132 3.85 8.76 -13.58
CA PRO A 132 3.70 10.11 -13.06
C PRO A 132 4.55 10.35 -11.80
N PHE A 133 4.77 9.33 -10.96
CA PHE A 133 5.62 9.49 -9.80
C PHE A 133 7.08 9.77 -10.19
N ALA A 134 7.66 9.00 -11.12
CA ALA A 134 9.00 9.25 -11.63
C ALA A 134 9.12 10.62 -12.31
N ARG A 135 8.11 11.02 -13.12
CA ARG A 135 8.04 12.34 -13.76
C ARG A 135 8.11 13.47 -12.73
N ASP A 136 7.30 13.39 -11.68
CA ASP A 136 7.19 14.48 -10.70
C ASP A 136 8.35 14.47 -9.70
N LEU A 137 8.91 13.30 -9.36
CA LEU A 137 10.18 13.25 -8.61
C LEU A 137 11.34 13.90 -9.38
N GLU A 138 11.36 13.79 -10.73
CA GLU A 138 12.39 14.43 -11.56
C GLU A 138 12.18 15.94 -11.72
N ARG A 139 10.92 16.40 -11.84
CA ARG A 139 10.61 17.72 -12.39
C ARG A 139 9.81 18.65 -11.49
N ASP A 140 9.13 18.12 -10.46
CA ASP A 140 8.25 18.92 -9.63
C ASP A 140 8.86 19.14 -8.23
N PRO A 141 9.26 20.39 -7.90
CA PRO A 141 9.79 20.72 -6.58
C PRO A 141 8.78 20.44 -5.44
N VAL A 142 7.47 20.49 -5.72
CA VAL A 142 6.44 20.18 -4.72
C VAL A 142 6.51 18.69 -4.35
N GLN A 143 6.53 17.80 -5.36
CA GLN A 143 6.67 16.37 -5.11
C GLN A 143 8.02 16.02 -4.49
N GLN A 144 9.11 16.63 -4.95
CA GLN A 144 10.44 16.41 -4.36
C GLN A 144 10.45 16.76 -2.88
N SER A 145 9.86 17.91 -2.50
CA SER A 145 9.74 18.33 -1.10
C SER A 145 8.83 17.38 -0.30
N ALA A 146 7.68 17.02 -0.84
CA ALA A 146 6.72 16.11 -0.21
C ALA A 146 7.31 14.71 0.05
N SER A 147 8.20 14.24 -0.85
CA SER A 147 8.88 12.95 -0.76
C SER A 147 10.26 12.99 -0.08
N ALA A 148 10.72 14.14 0.39
CA ALA A 148 12.08 14.28 0.96
C ALA A 148 12.35 13.31 2.14
N TYR A 149 11.32 12.97 2.91
CA TYR A 149 11.40 11.99 4.00
C TYR A 149 11.88 10.61 3.53
N MET A 150 11.63 10.23 2.27
CA MET A 150 12.05 8.95 1.71
C MET A 150 13.58 8.79 1.74
N ASN A 151 14.32 9.86 1.39
CA ASN A 151 15.79 9.85 1.43
C ASN A 151 16.29 9.66 2.86
N TRP A 152 15.66 10.32 3.84
CA TRP A 152 16.00 10.12 5.26
C TRP A 152 15.70 8.69 5.73
N LEU A 153 14.55 8.11 5.38
CA LEU A 153 14.19 6.73 5.74
C LEU A 153 15.17 5.69 5.16
N ARG A 154 15.82 5.99 4.04
CA ARG A 154 16.84 5.13 3.40
C ARG A 154 18.17 5.13 4.13
N THR A 155 18.45 6.11 4.98
CA THR A 155 19.75 6.24 5.65
C THR A 155 19.97 5.14 6.68
N PRO A 156 21.22 4.67 6.84
CA PRO A 156 21.56 3.74 7.91
C PRO A 156 21.20 4.32 9.29
N GLY A 157 20.58 3.51 10.14
CA GLY A 157 20.21 3.91 11.51
C GLY A 157 18.91 4.69 11.64
N SER A 158 18.17 4.92 10.55
CA SER A 158 16.83 5.52 10.58
C SER A 158 15.86 4.73 11.46
N GLU A 159 16.00 3.40 11.54
CA GLU A 159 15.25 2.55 12.46
C GLU A 159 15.35 3.04 13.91
N GLY A 160 16.59 3.23 14.38
CA GLY A 160 16.83 3.68 15.74
C GLY A 160 16.29 5.09 16.01
N ALA A 161 16.34 5.99 15.00
CA ALA A 161 15.78 7.32 15.12
C ALA A 161 14.25 7.30 15.21
N LEU A 162 13.58 6.45 14.40
CA LEU A 162 12.14 6.27 14.41
C LEU A 162 11.62 5.69 15.73
N MET A 163 12.38 4.78 16.36
CA MET A 163 12.01 4.13 17.62
C MET A 163 12.22 5.00 18.87
N LYS A 164 12.97 6.11 18.75
CA LYS A 164 13.18 7.01 19.90
C LYS A 164 11.88 7.65 20.38
N HIS A 165 11.88 7.98 21.69
CA HIS A 165 10.77 8.70 22.33
C HIS A 165 9.42 8.01 22.10
N ASP A 166 9.38 6.70 22.31
CA ASP A 166 8.18 5.86 22.16
C ASP A 166 7.56 5.95 20.75
N CYS A 167 8.40 5.86 19.73
CA CYS A 167 8.02 5.88 18.31
C CYS A 167 7.39 7.21 17.83
N ARG A 168 7.65 8.32 18.53
CA ARG A 168 7.04 9.61 18.23
C ARG A 168 7.21 10.07 16.78
N ALA A 169 8.34 9.74 16.17
CA ALA A 169 8.58 10.06 14.76
C ALA A 169 7.66 9.27 13.82
N LEU A 170 7.35 8.01 14.13
CA LEU A 170 6.38 7.21 13.38
C LEU A 170 4.95 7.73 13.58
N GLU A 171 4.57 8.06 14.81
CA GLU A 171 3.26 8.68 15.08
C GLU A 171 3.05 9.98 14.31
N SER A 172 4.13 10.73 14.09
CA SER A 172 4.03 11.99 13.35
C SER A 172 3.59 11.82 11.90
N PHE A 173 3.83 10.66 11.25
CA PHE A 173 3.27 10.37 9.92
C PHE A 173 1.75 10.37 9.92
N PHE A 174 1.13 9.85 10.98
CA PHE A 174 -0.32 9.84 11.12
C PHE A 174 -0.85 11.23 11.54
N LEU A 175 -0.30 11.78 12.62
CA LEU A 175 -0.81 13.00 13.25
C LEU A 175 -0.62 14.25 12.37
N ALA A 176 0.42 14.30 11.53
CA ALA A 176 0.67 15.44 10.65
C ALA A 176 -0.40 15.63 9.57
N MET A 177 -1.10 14.57 9.19
CA MET A 177 -2.12 14.60 8.14
C MET A 177 -3.52 14.24 8.64
N GLN A 178 -3.66 13.66 9.85
CA GLN A 178 -4.95 13.27 10.40
C GLN A 178 -5.93 14.46 10.44
N ARG A 179 -7.14 14.24 10.00
CA ARG A 179 -8.23 15.23 10.07
C ARG A 179 -8.63 15.48 11.53
N HIS A 180 -8.83 16.76 11.88
CA HIS A 180 -9.26 17.13 13.23
C HIS A 180 -10.71 16.75 13.52
N ASP A 181 -11.57 16.77 12.51
CA ASP A 181 -12.99 16.41 12.61
C ASP A 181 -13.24 14.88 12.57
N ARG A 182 -12.24 14.11 12.17
CA ARG A 182 -12.29 12.63 12.11
C ARG A 182 -11.02 12.00 12.67
N PRO A 183 -10.75 12.13 13.97
CA PRO A 183 -9.56 11.58 14.59
C PRO A 183 -9.68 10.06 14.66
N TRP A 184 -8.95 9.36 13.80
CA TRP A 184 -8.93 7.89 13.75
C TRP A 184 -7.80 7.29 14.59
N TYR A 185 -6.69 8.03 14.76
CA TYR A 185 -5.52 7.58 15.52
C TYR A 185 -5.74 7.82 17.01
N THR A 186 -6.51 6.92 17.64
CA THR A 186 -6.86 6.96 19.06
C THR A 186 -5.72 6.41 19.93
N PRO A 187 -5.71 6.66 21.26
CA PRO A 187 -4.72 6.09 22.17
C PRO A 187 -4.63 4.56 22.09
N GLU A 188 -5.75 3.87 21.90
CA GLU A 188 -5.81 2.41 21.78
C GLU A 188 -5.14 1.94 20.46
N ARG A 189 -5.40 2.64 19.35
CA ARG A 189 -4.71 2.38 18.08
C ARG A 189 -3.24 2.68 18.19
N ALA A 190 -2.86 3.80 18.78
CA ALA A 190 -1.47 4.17 19.02
C ALA A 190 -0.72 3.08 19.79
N ALA A 191 -1.33 2.50 20.84
CA ALA A 191 -0.72 1.40 21.58
C ALA A 191 -0.48 0.17 20.69
N ARG A 192 -1.47 -0.22 19.85
CA ARG A 192 -1.33 -1.34 18.92
C ARG A 192 -0.24 -1.08 17.87
N TYR A 193 -0.17 0.12 17.31
CA TYR A 193 0.88 0.48 16.35
C TYR A 193 2.27 0.42 16.97
N ARG A 194 2.44 0.90 18.22
CA ARG A 194 3.73 0.78 18.94
C ARG A 194 4.13 -0.68 19.16
N GLU A 195 3.19 -1.58 19.49
CA GLU A 195 3.46 -3.02 19.57
C GLU A 195 3.92 -3.61 18.24
N VAL A 196 3.30 -3.18 17.13
CA VAL A 196 3.68 -3.60 15.78
C VAL A 196 5.09 -3.12 15.45
N TRP A 197 5.40 -1.85 15.66
CA TRP A 197 6.71 -1.26 15.36
C TRP A 197 7.83 -1.82 16.24
N ALA A 198 7.52 -2.19 17.49
CA ALA A 198 8.47 -2.83 18.39
C ALA A 198 8.98 -4.20 17.89
N ARG A 199 8.29 -4.81 16.92
CA ARG A 199 8.73 -6.09 16.29
C ARG A 199 9.87 -5.89 15.29
N GLY A 200 10.11 -4.66 14.84
CA GLY A 200 11.17 -4.29 13.92
C GLY A 200 10.69 -3.40 12.78
N LEU A 201 11.60 -2.56 12.29
CA LEU A 201 11.33 -1.61 11.20
C LEU A 201 12.23 -1.83 9.98
N THR A 202 13.29 -2.65 10.09
CA THR A 202 14.25 -2.82 8.99
C THR A 202 13.58 -3.29 7.72
N GLY A 203 12.66 -4.27 7.82
CA GLY A 203 11.90 -4.75 6.67
C GLY A 203 11.05 -3.66 6.04
N ALA A 204 10.30 -2.92 6.84
CA ALA A 204 9.47 -1.81 6.38
C ALA A 204 10.30 -0.70 5.68
N LEU A 205 11.49 -0.37 6.22
CA LEU A 205 12.40 0.62 5.63
C LEU A 205 13.09 0.11 4.37
N ASN A 206 13.24 -1.19 4.23
CA ASN A 206 13.84 -1.78 3.04
C ASN A 206 12.98 -1.62 1.78
N TYR A 207 11.67 -1.34 1.89
CA TYR A 207 10.86 -0.88 0.75
C TYR A 207 11.43 0.40 0.14
N TYR A 208 11.75 1.37 0.99
CA TYR A 208 12.38 2.62 0.54
C TYR A 208 13.79 2.38 0.00
N ARG A 209 14.60 1.56 0.66
CA ARG A 209 15.98 1.26 0.26
C ARG A 209 16.06 0.48 -1.06
N ALA A 210 15.11 -0.42 -1.31
CA ALA A 210 15.04 -1.22 -2.54
C ALA A 210 14.43 -0.46 -3.72
N SER A 211 13.66 0.60 -3.45
CA SER A 211 13.02 1.40 -4.49
C SER A 211 14.03 2.26 -5.24
N PRO A 212 14.02 2.24 -6.58
CA PRO A 212 14.79 3.18 -7.39
C PRO A 212 14.10 4.56 -7.51
N LEU A 213 12.83 4.70 -7.08
CA LEU A 213 12.05 5.92 -7.14
C LEU A 213 12.10 6.63 -5.79
N HIS A 214 12.88 7.69 -5.72
CA HIS A 214 13.02 8.60 -4.58
C HIS A 214 13.50 9.97 -5.07
N PRO A 215 13.33 11.06 -4.31
CA PRO A 215 13.82 12.37 -4.72
C PRO A 215 15.32 12.34 -5.08
N PRO A 216 15.73 12.98 -6.20
CA PRO A 216 17.13 13.07 -6.56
C PRO A 216 17.98 13.73 -5.46
N GLU A 217 19.16 13.19 -5.21
CA GLU A 217 20.14 13.76 -4.27
C GLU A 217 21.31 14.36 -5.05
N PRO A 218 21.92 15.46 -4.56
CA PRO A 218 23.10 16.04 -5.19
C PRO A 218 24.21 14.99 -5.37
N GLY A 219 24.63 14.74 -6.62
CA GLY A 219 25.65 13.74 -6.96
C GLY A 219 25.15 12.28 -6.89
N GLY A 220 23.87 12.05 -6.63
CA GLY A 220 23.24 10.73 -6.67
C GLY A 220 23.04 10.19 -8.09
N ALA A 221 22.64 8.92 -8.16
CA ALA A 221 22.25 8.31 -9.42
C ALA A 221 20.98 8.97 -9.99
N PRO A 222 20.87 9.14 -11.32
CA PRO A 222 19.64 9.64 -11.94
C PRO A 222 18.50 8.63 -11.72
N LEU A 223 17.26 9.15 -11.71
CA LEU A 223 16.08 8.30 -11.72
C LEU A 223 16.05 7.39 -12.94
N PRO A 224 15.52 6.17 -12.82
CA PRO A 224 15.39 5.26 -13.96
C PRO A 224 14.47 5.87 -15.00
N ARG A 225 14.85 5.74 -16.27
CA ARG A 225 13.95 6.05 -17.38
C ARG A 225 12.95 4.90 -17.53
N LEU A 226 11.69 5.19 -17.26
CA LEU A 226 10.61 4.24 -17.40
C LEU A 226 9.95 4.42 -18.77
N ASP A 227 9.76 3.32 -19.50
CA ASP A 227 8.99 3.32 -20.75
C ASP A 227 7.50 3.17 -20.45
N PRO A 228 6.65 4.19 -20.74
CA PRO A 228 5.22 4.12 -20.45
C PRO A 228 4.53 2.89 -21.02
N ALA A 229 4.99 2.38 -22.17
CA ALA A 229 4.39 1.19 -22.78
C ALA A 229 4.55 -0.08 -21.92
N GLN A 230 5.62 -0.16 -21.13
CA GLN A 230 5.87 -1.29 -20.22
C GLN A 230 5.11 -1.18 -18.90
N PHE A 231 4.55 0.00 -18.61
CA PHE A 231 3.80 0.28 -17.37
C PHE A 231 2.29 0.44 -17.62
N ARG A 232 1.81 0.01 -18.81
CA ARG A 232 0.37 0.08 -19.12
C ARG A 232 -0.43 -0.93 -18.28
N VAL A 233 -1.48 -0.44 -17.63
CA VAL A 233 -2.41 -1.26 -16.84
C VAL A 233 -3.59 -1.67 -17.73
N ARG A 234 -3.82 -2.98 -17.86
CA ARG A 234 -4.83 -3.57 -18.75
C ARG A 234 -6.04 -4.13 -18.01
N VAL A 235 -6.11 -3.92 -16.70
CA VAL A 235 -7.22 -4.40 -15.87
C VAL A 235 -8.09 -3.23 -15.44
N PRO A 236 -9.40 -3.42 -15.26
CA PRO A 236 -10.27 -2.38 -14.71
C PRO A 236 -9.70 -1.84 -13.41
N THR A 237 -9.57 -0.51 -13.33
CA THR A 237 -8.87 0.15 -12.22
C THR A 237 -9.70 1.28 -11.65
N LEU A 238 -9.92 1.23 -10.33
CA LEU A 238 -10.46 2.32 -9.53
C LEU A 238 -9.33 2.99 -8.75
N VAL A 239 -9.20 4.30 -8.87
CA VAL A 239 -8.30 5.11 -8.04
C VAL A 239 -9.13 5.96 -7.09
N LEU A 240 -9.00 5.71 -5.79
CA LEU A 240 -9.56 6.54 -4.72
C LEU A 240 -8.46 7.47 -4.21
N TRP A 241 -8.69 8.78 -4.26
CA TRP A 241 -7.65 9.74 -3.94
C TRP A 241 -8.12 10.79 -2.95
N GLY A 242 -7.51 10.80 -1.76
CA GLY A 242 -7.64 11.86 -0.78
C GLY A 242 -6.78 13.06 -1.22
N GLU A 243 -7.43 14.19 -1.56
CA GLU A 243 -6.75 15.36 -2.12
C GLU A 243 -5.98 16.18 -1.08
N ALA A 244 -6.29 15.98 0.21
CA ALA A 244 -5.55 16.62 1.31
C ALA A 244 -4.26 15.86 1.68
N ASP A 245 -3.85 14.87 0.89
CA ASP A 245 -2.57 14.17 1.04
C ASP A 245 -1.39 15.12 0.81
N ARG A 246 -0.52 15.23 1.82
CA ARG A 246 0.67 16.07 1.74
C ARG A 246 1.91 15.36 1.24
N ALA A 247 1.89 14.02 1.23
CA ALA A 247 2.98 13.20 0.70
C ALA A 247 2.82 12.94 -0.80
N LEU A 248 1.57 12.81 -1.25
CA LEU A 248 1.21 12.45 -2.62
C LEU A 248 0.20 13.48 -3.18
N PRO A 249 0.68 14.60 -3.73
CA PRO A 249 -0.16 15.64 -4.34
C PRO A 249 -1.06 15.09 -5.45
N VAL A 250 -2.26 15.66 -5.57
CA VAL A 250 -3.29 15.24 -6.55
C VAL A 250 -2.82 15.30 -8.01
N ARG A 251 -1.77 16.06 -8.31
CA ARG A 251 -1.14 16.13 -9.64
C ARG A 251 -0.65 14.75 -10.13
N LEU A 252 -0.36 13.82 -9.23
CA LEU A 252 0.01 12.44 -9.58
C LEU A 252 -1.08 11.66 -10.34
N LEU A 253 -2.30 12.19 -10.38
CA LEU A 253 -3.40 11.66 -11.20
C LEU A 253 -3.34 12.09 -12.67
N GLU A 254 -2.54 13.12 -13.01
CA GLU A 254 -2.42 13.62 -14.38
C GLU A 254 -1.74 12.61 -15.30
N GLY A 255 -2.41 12.27 -16.41
CA GLY A 255 -1.93 11.33 -17.42
C GLY A 255 -2.19 9.85 -17.10
N LEU A 256 -2.96 9.52 -16.05
CA LEU A 256 -3.33 8.13 -15.77
C LEU A 256 -4.22 7.52 -16.85
N ASP A 257 -5.06 8.31 -17.49
CA ASP A 257 -5.95 7.92 -18.59
C ASP A 257 -5.17 7.45 -19.86
N GLU A 258 -3.93 7.90 -20.01
CA GLU A 258 -3.05 7.42 -21.07
C GLU A 258 -2.38 6.07 -20.75
N LEU A 259 -2.35 5.71 -19.47
CA LEU A 259 -1.62 4.54 -18.95
C LEU A 259 -2.53 3.36 -18.56
N ILE A 260 -3.83 3.60 -18.42
CA ILE A 260 -4.78 2.62 -17.88
C ILE A 260 -5.96 2.49 -18.83
N ASP A 261 -6.24 1.26 -19.29
CA ASP A 261 -7.25 1.00 -20.33
C ASP A 261 -8.68 1.30 -19.85
N GLU A 262 -9.01 0.91 -18.60
CA GLU A 262 -10.33 1.12 -17.99
C GLU A 262 -10.14 1.80 -16.62
N LEU A 263 -10.15 3.13 -16.61
CA LEU A 263 -9.87 3.95 -15.43
C LEU A 263 -11.13 4.61 -14.89
N THR A 264 -11.35 4.45 -13.59
CA THR A 264 -12.28 5.26 -12.80
C THR A 264 -11.50 5.97 -11.70
N ILE A 265 -11.71 7.28 -11.54
CA ILE A 265 -11.10 8.06 -10.46
C ILE A 265 -12.22 8.64 -9.59
N GLU A 266 -12.19 8.35 -8.30
CA GLU A 266 -12.99 9.03 -7.28
C GLU A 266 -12.08 9.86 -6.39
N ARG A 267 -12.32 11.18 -6.40
CA ARG A 267 -11.55 12.14 -5.61
C ARG A 267 -12.32 12.46 -4.33
N LEU A 268 -11.61 12.49 -3.21
CA LEU A 268 -12.13 12.78 -1.88
C LEU A 268 -11.46 14.10 -1.39
N PRO A 269 -12.09 15.27 -1.60
CA PRO A 269 -11.44 16.57 -1.39
C PRO A 269 -10.90 16.77 0.04
N ASP A 270 -11.62 16.25 1.04
CA ASP A 270 -11.28 16.43 2.45
C ASP A 270 -10.47 15.28 3.05
N ALA A 271 -10.35 14.14 2.35
CA ALA A 271 -9.61 12.99 2.86
C ALA A 271 -8.10 13.18 2.65
N THR A 272 -7.33 12.66 3.59
CA THR A 272 -5.87 12.71 3.55
C THR A 272 -5.28 11.41 3.00
N HIS A 273 -3.98 11.19 3.21
CA HIS A 273 -3.31 9.93 2.93
C HIS A 273 -4.00 8.73 3.62
N TRP A 274 -4.64 8.98 4.75
CA TRP A 274 -5.25 7.96 5.62
C TRP A 274 -6.74 7.71 5.34
N LEU A 275 -7.16 7.86 4.07
CA LEU A 275 -8.57 7.79 3.68
C LEU A 275 -9.27 6.47 4.06
N ALA A 276 -8.56 5.36 4.16
CA ALA A 276 -9.12 4.08 4.61
C ALA A 276 -9.58 4.12 6.08
N HIS A 277 -8.92 4.93 6.90
CA HIS A 277 -9.29 5.17 8.30
C HIS A 277 -10.32 6.29 8.44
N GLU A 278 -10.20 7.34 7.62
CA GLU A 278 -11.04 8.53 7.71
C GLU A 278 -12.43 8.33 7.11
N GLU A 279 -12.52 7.54 6.03
CA GLU A 279 -13.73 7.33 5.22
C GLU A 279 -13.97 5.82 4.95
N PRO A 280 -13.89 4.91 5.95
CA PRO A 280 -13.91 3.47 5.71
C PRO A 280 -15.18 2.98 5.01
N GLN A 281 -16.35 3.54 5.37
CA GLN A 281 -17.61 3.20 4.75
C GLN A 281 -17.64 3.65 3.28
N ARG A 282 -17.19 4.86 2.98
CA ARG A 282 -17.16 5.40 1.62
C ARG A 282 -16.21 4.59 0.74
N VAL A 283 -15.01 4.28 1.25
CA VAL A 283 -14.03 3.41 0.59
C VAL A 283 -14.64 2.04 0.29
N ALA A 284 -15.27 1.40 1.29
CA ALA A 284 -15.86 0.08 1.11
C ALA A 284 -17.01 0.09 0.08
N LEU A 285 -17.87 1.10 0.10
CA LEU A 285 -18.99 1.22 -0.84
C LEU A 285 -18.50 1.49 -2.28
N ALA A 286 -17.48 2.34 -2.46
CA ALA A 286 -16.87 2.58 -3.76
C ALA A 286 -16.26 1.29 -4.35
N ILE A 287 -15.51 0.53 -3.54
CA ILE A 287 -14.94 -0.76 -3.95
C ILE A 287 -16.05 -1.74 -4.36
N ARG A 288 -17.09 -1.89 -3.53
CA ARG A 288 -18.21 -2.81 -3.81
C ARG A 288 -18.98 -2.42 -5.07
N ALA A 289 -19.23 -1.12 -5.28
CA ALA A 289 -19.92 -0.60 -6.47
C ALA A 289 -19.10 -0.87 -7.73
N PHE A 290 -17.80 -0.57 -7.70
CA PHE A 290 -16.88 -0.81 -8.81
C PHE A 290 -16.80 -2.30 -9.17
N CYS A 291 -16.59 -3.16 -8.18
CA CYS A 291 -16.52 -4.60 -8.40
C CYS A 291 -17.88 -5.23 -8.77
N GLY A 292 -19.01 -4.63 -8.43
CA GLY A 292 -20.35 -5.11 -8.79
C GLY A 292 -20.78 -4.72 -10.18
N ALA A 293 -20.13 -3.72 -10.79
CA ALA A 293 -20.40 -3.24 -12.14
C ALA A 293 -19.59 -4.00 -13.22
N SER A 294 -18.69 -4.90 -12.82
CA SER A 294 -17.78 -5.64 -13.70
C SER A 294 -18.33 -7.02 -14.05
#